data_d436e57899c5adecc7505c81b4133212
#
_entry.id   d436e57899c5adecc7505c81b4133212
#
_cell.length_a   1.000
_cell.length_b   1.000
_cell.length_c   1.000
_cell.angle_alpha   90.00
_cell.angle_beta   90.00
_cell.angle_gamma   90.00
#
_symmetry.space_group_name_H-M   'P 1'
#
loop_
_entity.id
_entity.type
_entity.pdbx_description
1 polymer ?
#
loop_
_entity_poly.entity_id
_entity_poly.type
_entity_poly.pdbx_seq_one_letter_code
_entity_poly.pdbx_strand_id
1 'polypeptide(L)'
;MSKNLPIVRRKFLGVTGLGVTGAAAFGLAAQSSKEPSTAGIKVEKDVVIGKGGDVDLHCDIYRPPAGTEKRMALVHFHGGGFARGSKDTLGGQIMPITARGYVSIAAQYRLSGVARWPAQIDDAKTHIRWVRANAGMLGIDPNRIAIVGHSAGGHIALYTAGQTDAALAACVAFYPQTDVRNNAPVLLPPGSGDAEIANASPLTHIKPGYPATVIFHGLSDVTIPPENSEHLLQVLREAKVPAELHTFQGVPHEFDEHPEFAESCAALTDFFLEREILHPRTYPPFAPGAGRERGAA
;
A
#
# COMPACT_ATOMS: atom_id res chain seq x y z
N MET A 1 52.53 16.44 11.70
CA MET A 1 52.86 15.53 12.83
C MET A 1 51.73 14.54 12.97
N SER A 2 51.91 13.37 12.39
CA SER A 2 50.97 12.26 12.38
C SER A 2 51.16 11.43 13.64
N LYS A 3 50.12 11.14 14.41
CA LYS A 3 50.18 10.18 15.53
C LYS A 3 49.40 8.93 15.15
N ASN A 4 50.16 7.88 14.88
CA ASN A 4 49.67 6.52 14.70
C ASN A 4 49.17 5.95 16.03
N LEU A 5 47.96 5.42 16.04
CA LEU A 5 47.43 4.60 17.13
C LEU A 5 47.66 3.12 16.83
N PRO A 6 48.05 2.29 17.80
CA PRO A 6 48.43 0.89 17.57
C PRO A 6 47.20 -0.03 17.51
N ILE A 7 47.24 -0.97 16.58
CA ILE A 7 46.26 -2.06 16.41
C ILE A 7 46.51 -3.12 17.50
N VAL A 8 45.51 -3.33 18.35
CA VAL A 8 45.51 -4.39 19.36
C VAL A 8 45.05 -5.71 18.71
N ARG A 9 45.97 -6.62 18.50
CA ARG A 9 45.70 -8.01 18.10
C ARG A 9 45.24 -8.80 19.32
N ARG A 10 43.96 -9.21 19.35
CA ARG A 10 43.48 -10.21 20.34
C ARG A 10 43.89 -11.62 19.85
N LYS A 11 44.64 -12.33 20.68
CA LYS A 11 44.95 -13.75 20.49
C LYS A 11 43.71 -14.57 20.84
N PHE A 12 43.29 -15.43 19.92
CA PHE A 12 42.36 -16.51 20.18
C PHE A 12 43.12 -17.66 20.90
N LEU A 13 42.70 -17.98 22.12
CA LEU A 13 43.07 -19.21 22.80
C LEU A 13 42.20 -20.35 22.29
N GLY A 14 42.78 -21.34 21.70
CA GLY A 14 42.10 -22.58 21.33
C GLY A 14 41.84 -23.41 22.60
N VAL A 15 40.60 -23.87 22.73
CA VAL A 15 40.22 -24.94 23.67
C VAL A 15 39.94 -26.18 22.83
N THR A 16 40.82 -27.15 22.96
CA THR A 16 40.62 -28.53 22.50
C THR A 16 39.97 -29.33 23.61
N GLY A 17 38.92 -30.07 23.27
CA GLY A 17 38.63 -31.19 24.12
C GLY A 17 37.19 -31.67 24.21
N LEU A 18 37.00 -32.82 23.66
CA LEU A 18 36.09 -33.93 23.94
C LEU A 18 34.67 -33.87 23.36
N GLY A 19 34.45 -34.88 22.52
CA GLY A 19 33.20 -35.17 21.85
C GLY A 19 32.11 -35.69 22.79
N VAL A 20 30.89 -35.32 22.48
CA VAL A 20 29.69 -36.05 22.82
C VAL A 20 28.85 -36.14 21.55
N THR A 21 28.71 -37.38 21.09
CA THR A 21 27.81 -37.75 20.00
C THR A 21 26.36 -37.64 20.46
N GLY A 22 25.63 -36.73 19.85
CA GLY A 22 24.20 -36.57 20.08
C GLY A 22 23.64 -35.61 19.04
N ALA A 23 23.66 -36.03 17.73
CA ALA A 23 23.07 -35.26 16.68
C ALA A 23 21.54 -35.44 16.70
N ALA A 24 20.83 -34.66 17.49
CA ALA A 24 19.43 -34.37 17.23
C ALA A 24 19.40 -33.34 16.11
N ALA A 25 19.27 -33.81 14.87
CA ALA A 25 19.01 -32.96 13.72
C ALA A 25 17.59 -32.39 13.88
N PHE A 26 17.47 -31.21 14.50
CA PHE A 26 16.29 -30.37 14.30
C PHE A 26 16.38 -29.87 12.85
N GLY A 27 15.76 -30.62 11.95
CA GLY A 27 15.45 -30.16 10.62
C GLY A 27 14.48 -28.99 10.75
N LEU A 28 14.99 -27.76 10.81
CA LEU A 28 14.23 -26.61 10.34
C LEU A 28 14.00 -26.87 8.85
N ALA A 29 12.86 -27.48 8.54
CA ALA A 29 12.30 -27.37 7.20
C ALA A 29 12.03 -25.88 6.99
N ALA A 30 12.98 -25.18 6.37
CA ALA A 30 12.69 -23.92 5.71
C ALA A 30 11.56 -24.26 4.73
N GLN A 31 10.32 -24.00 5.13
CA GLN A 31 9.23 -23.90 4.19
C GLN A 31 9.63 -22.74 3.28
N SER A 32 10.23 -23.08 2.17
CA SER A 32 10.30 -22.22 1.01
C SER A 32 8.85 -21.91 0.68
N SER A 33 8.35 -20.81 1.22
CA SER A 33 7.06 -20.26 0.80
C SER A 33 7.26 -19.85 -0.64
N LYS A 34 6.87 -20.77 -1.55
CA LYS A 34 6.89 -20.51 -2.98
C LYS A 34 6.08 -19.23 -3.18
N GLU A 35 6.68 -18.21 -3.81
CA GLU A 35 5.98 -16.97 -4.12
C GLU A 35 4.66 -17.29 -4.81
N PRO A 36 3.57 -16.54 -4.49
CA PRO A 36 2.27 -16.79 -5.11
C PRO A 36 2.37 -16.69 -6.63
N SER A 37 1.83 -17.69 -7.31
CA SER A 37 1.89 -17.75 -8.77
C SER A 37 0.84 -16.83 -9.38
N THR A 38 1.24 -16.02 -10.37
CA THR A 38 0.31 -15.24 -11.20
C THR A 38 -0.45 -16.12 -12.22
N ALA A 39 -0.06 -17.36 -12.36
CA ALA A 39 -0.77 -18.32 -13.22
C ALA A 39 -2.21 -18.55 -12.72
N GLY A 40 -3.18 -18.45 -13.62
CA GLY A 40 -4.60 -18.59 -13.28
C GLY A 40 -5.31 -17.28 -12.91
N ILE A 41 -4.62 -16.14 -12.85
CA ILE A 41 -5.25 -14.83 -12.79
C ILE A 41 -6.04 -14.60 -14.09
N LYS A 42 -7.32 -14.22 -13.95
CA LYS A 42 -8.17 -13.84 -15.08
C LYS A 42 -8.34 -12.33 -15.11
N VAL A 43 -8.26 -11.75 -16.31
CA VAL A 43 -8.37 -10.30 -16.50
C VAL A 43 -9.55 -10.01 -17.42
N GLU A 44 -10.49 -9.20 -16.93
CA GLU A 44 -11.56 -8.59 -17.72
C GLU A 44 -11.19 -7.13 -17.96
N LYS A 45 -11.07 -6.74 -19.22
CA LYS A 45 -10.64 -5.39 -19.57
C LYS A 45 -11.80 -4.48 -19.95
N ASP A 46 -11.60 -3.17 -19.74
CA ASP A 46 -12.48 -2.10 -20.23
C ASP A 46 -13.94 -2.22 -19.77
N VAL A 47 -14.16 -2.72 -18.56
CA VAL A 47 -15.50 -2.81 -17.96
C VAL A 47 -16.02 -1.41 -17.65
N VAL A 48 -17.14 -1.03 -18.27
CA VAL A 48 -17.82 0.25 -18.00
C VAL A 48 -18.51 0.17 -16.64
N ILE A 49 -18.19 1.10 -15.74
CA ILE A 49 -18.70 1.11 -14.35
C ILE A 49 -19.69 2.25 -14.07
N GLY A 50 -19.83 3.18 -15.00
CA GLY A 50 -20.65 4.37 -14.88
C GLY A 50 -20.08 5.54 -15.64
N LYS A 51 -20.48 6.75 -15.24
CA LYS A 51 -20.01 7.99 -15.87
C LYS A 51 -19.39 8.94 -14.85
N GLY A 52 -18.37 9.68 -15.32
CA GLY A 52 -17.85 10.88 -14.69
C GLY A 52 -18.20 12.09 -15.57
N GLY A 53 -19.26 12.83 -15.21
CA GLY A 53 -19.87 13.78 -16.17
C GLY A 53 -20.36 13.04 -17.41
N ASP A 54 -19.92 13.46 -18.60
CA ASP A 54 -20.28 12.82 -19.88
C ASP A 54 -19.30 11.71 -20.31
N VAL A 55 -18.24 11.47 -19.53
CA VAL A 55 -17.19 10.47 -19.83
C VAL A 55 -17.56 9.12 -19.22
N ASP A 56 -17.51 8.04 -20.01
CA ASP A 56 -17.62 6.69 -19.48
C ASP A 56 -16.37 6.35 -18.65
N LEU A 57 -16.58 5.86 -17.41
CA LEU A 57 -15.53 5.39 -16.55
C LEU A 57 -15.34 3.89 -16.72
N HIS A 58 -14.11 3.49 -16.93
CA HIS A 58 -13.73 2.10 -17.17
C HIS A 58 -12.82 1.58 -16.08
N CYS A 59 -12.86 0.27 -15.85
CA CYS A 59 -11.85 -0.43 -15.07
C CYS A 59 -11.44 -1.74 -15.73
N ASP A 60 -10.27 -2.26 -15.32
CA ASP A 60 -9.89 -3.65 -15.56
C ASP A 60 -10.04 -4.43 -14.25
N ILE A 61 -10.61 -5.63 -14.34
CA ILE A 61 -10.84 -6.51 -13.20
C ILE A 61 -9.86 -7.67 -13.27
N TYR A 62 -9.03 -7.81 -12.25
CA TYR A 62 -8.08 -8.91 -12.08
C TYR A 62 -8.61 -9.84 -10.99
N ARG A 63 -8.94 -11.07 -11.36
CA ARG A 63 -9.45 -12.09 -10.44
C ARG A 63 -8.33 -13.02 -10.01
N PRO A 64 -8.21 -13.34 -8.71
CA PRO A 64 -7.18 -14.25 -8.21
C PRO A 64 -7.33 -15.65 -8.78
N PRO A 65 -6.28 -16.49 -8.69
CA PRO A 65 -6.38 -17.90 -9.00
C PRO A 65 -7.46 -18.60 -8.17
N ALA A 66 -8.21 -19.49 -8.79
CA ALA A 66 -9.30 -20.20 -8.12
C ALA A 66 -8.81 -20.96 -6.88
N GLY A 67 -9.55 -20.83 -5.78
CA GLY A 67 -9.23 -21.47 -4.49
C GLY A 67 -8.29 -20.62 -3.59
N THR A 68 -7.90 -19.42 -4.02
CA THR A 68 -7.08 -18.49 -3.20
C THR A 68 -7.86 -17.29 -2.68
N GLU A 69 -9.13 -17.17 -3.02
CA GLU A 69 -9.96 -15.97 -2.84
C GLU A 69 -10.08 -15.54 -1.37
N LYS A 70 -9.63 -14.35 -1.06
CA LYS A 70 -9.76 -13.70 0.26
C LYS A 70 -11.05 -12.88 0.42
N ARG A 71 -11.86 -12.83 -0.62
CA ARG A 71 -13.14 -12.11 -0.65
C ARG A 71 -13.01 -10.63 -0.29
N MET A 72 -11.93 -10.00 -0.74
CA MET A 72 -11.64 -8.58 -0.56
C MET A 72 -11.23 -7.97 -1.89
N ALA A 73 -11.68 -6.74 -2.18
CA ALA A 73 -11.29 -5.99 -3.35
C ALA A 73 -10.30 -4.87 -3.00
N LEU A 74 -9.35 -4.63 -3.89
CA LEU A 74 -8.43 -3.52 -3.90
C LEU A 74 -8.67 -2.68 -5.15
N VAL A 75 -9.06 -1.41 -5.00
CA VAL A 75 -9.32 -0.50 -6.12
C VAL A 75 -8.11 0.40 -6.28
N HIS A 76 -7.39 0.24 -7.39
CA HIS A 76 -6.10 0.87 -7.66
C HIS A 76 -6.23 2.09 -8.56
N PHE A 77 -5.60 3.19 -8.16
CA PHE A 77 -5.52 4.44 -8.90
C PHE A 77 -4.07 4.75 -9.28
N HIS A 78 -3.83 4.95 -10.57
CA HIS A 78 -2.50 5.21 -11.14
C HIS A 78 -1.96 6.61 -10.80
N GLY A 79 -0.63 6.77 -10.90
CA GLY A 79 0.07 8.04 -10.80
C GLY A 79 -0.04 8.92 -12.04
N GLY A 80 0.88 9.86 -12.19
CA GLY A 80 0.99 10.73 -13.39
C GLY A 80 0.60 12.19 -13.15
N GLY A 81 0.68 12.70 -11.91
CA GLY A 81 0.48 14.10 -11.58
C GLY A 81 -0.90 14.65 -11.94
N PHE A 82 -1.92 13.80 -11.94
CA PHE A 82 -3.31 14.08 -12.34
C PHE A 82 -3.50 14.41 -13.83
N ALA A 83 -2.43 14.57 -14.60
CA ALA A 83 -2.48 15.05 -15.99
C ALA A 83 -2.19 13.97 -17.03
N ARG A 84 -1.66 12.82 -16.61
CA ARG A 84 -1.26 11.70 -17.48
C ARG A 84 -1.46 10.35 -16.77
N GLY A 85 -1.18 9.26 -17.51
CA GLY A 85 -1.34 7.89 -17.00
C GLY A 85 -2.67 7.28 -17.41
N SER A 86 -2.81 6.00 -17.16
CA SER A 86 -4.04 5.24 -17.38
C SER A 86 -4.04 4.00 -16.48
N LYS A 87 -5.21 3.34 -16.37
CA LYS A 87 -5.35 2.06 -15.67
C LYS A 87 -4.41 0.96 -16.22
N ASP A 88 -4.00 1.08 -17.51
CA ASP A 88 -3.16 0.08 -18.18
C ASP A 88 -1.72 0.03 -17.63
N THR A 89 -1.26 1.12 -16.99
CA THR A 89 0.09 1.18 -16.41
C THR A 89 0.22 0.39 -15.11
N LEU A 90 -0.89 0.01 -14.48
CA LEU A 90 -0.91 -0.64 -13.16
C LEU A 90 -0.64 -2.16 -13.20
N GLY A 91 -0.59 -2.79 -14.37
CA GLY A 91 -0.56 -4.26 -14.49
C GLY A 91 0.55 -4.93 -13.69
N GLY A 92 1.77 -4.42 -13.75
CA GLY A 92 2.93 -4.96 -13.02
C GLY A 92 2.78 -4.89 -11.50
N GLN A 93 2.19 -3.83 -11.01
CA GLN A 93 1.97 -3.57 -9.58
C GLN A 93 0.79 -4.37 -9.00
N ILE A 94 -0.23 -4.63 -9.83
CA ILE A 94 -1.46 -5.33 -9.42
C ILE A 94 -1.29 -6.85 -9.39
N MET A 95 -0.54 -7.43 -10.31
CA MET A 95 -0.42 -8.89 -10.46
C MET A 95 0.05 -9.59 -9.18
N PRO A 96 1.09 -9.11 -8.46
CA PRO A 96 1.56 -9.76 -7.24
C PRO A 96 0.52 -9.80 -6.11
N ILE A 97 -0.24 -8.74 -5.90
CA ILE A 97 -1.26 -8.70 -4.85
C ILE A 97 -2.50 -9.53 -5.26
N THR A 98 -2.84 -9.56 -6.55
CA THR A 98 -3.92 -10.42 -7.06
C THR A 98 -3.56 -11.91 -6.88
N ALA A 99 -2.31 -12.30 -7.11
CA ALA A 99 -1.83 -13.67 -6.88
C ALA A 99 -2.00 -14.12 -5.42
N ARG A 100 -2.10 -13.16 -4.47
CA ARG A 100 -2.33 -13.41 -3.04
C ARG A 100 -3.80 -13.55 -2.65
N GLY A 101 -4.71 -13.59 -3.62
CA GLY A 101 -6.13 -13.90 -3.39
C GLY A 101 -7.07 -12.68 -3.37
N TYR A 102 -6.57 -11.50 -3.70
CA TYR A 102 -7.39 -10.29 -3.77
C TYR A 102 -7.97 -10.08 -5.17
N VAL A 103 -9.19 -9.57 -5.24
CA VAL A 103 -9.74 -9.02 -6.49
C VAL A 103 -9.18 -7.62 -6.64
N SER A 104 -8.38 -7.39 -7.68
CA SER A 104 -7.82 -6.06 -7.96
C SER A 104 -8.57 -5.38 -9.10
N ILE A 105 -8.85 -4.10 -8.93
CA ILE A 105 -9.58 -3.26 -9.88
C ILE A 105 -8.66 -2.12 -10.30
N ALA A 106 -8.16 -2.13 -11.54
CA ALA A 106 -7.42 -1.01 -12.11
C ALA A 106 -8.42 0.05 -12.58
N ALA A 107 -8.52 1.14 -11.85
CA ALA A 107 -9.52 2.18 -12.05
C ALA A 107 -9.01 3.31 -12.95
N GLN A 108 -9.82 3.70 -13.92
CA GLN A 108 -9.63 4.94 -14.68
C GLN A 108 -10.28 6.11 -13.95
N TYR A 109 -9.67 7.27 -14.01
CA TYR A 109 -10.27 8.53 -13.58
C TYR A 109 -10.02 9.63 -14.61
N ARG A 110 -10.87 10.66 -14.60
CA ARG A 110 -10.70 11.81 -15.51
C ARG A 110 -9.44 12.59 -15.13
N LEU A 111 -8.54 12.72 -16.09
CA LEU A 111 -7.36 13.56 -15.95
C LEU A 111 -7.74 15.04 -15.89
N SER A 112 -6.88 15.87 -15.32
CA SER A 112 -7.12 17.31 -15.10
C SER A 112 -7.34 18.11 -16.40
N GLY A 113 -6.86 17.61 -17.54
CA GLY A 113 -7.16 18.15 -18.88
C GLY A 113 -8.60 17.89 -19.34
N VAL A 114 -9.28 16.90 -18.76
CA VAL A 114 -10.70 16.59 -19.03
C VAL A 114 -11.61 17.25 -18.02
N ALA A 115 -11.28 17.10 -16.73
CA ALA A 115 -12.04 17.72 -15.65
C ALA A 115 -11.11 17.99 -14.45
N ARG A 116 -11.24 19.18 -13.87
CA ARG A 116 -10.47 19.58 -12.69
C ARG A 116 -11.12 19.07 -11.41
N TRP A 117 -10.43 19.22 -10.32
CA TRP A 117 -10.93 18.95 -8.97
C TRP A 117 -12.37 19.49 -8.76
N PRO A 118 -13.27 18.72 -8.13
CA PRO A 118 -13.05 17.41 -7.45
C PRO A 118 -13.33 16.18 -8.34
N ALA A 119 -13.31 16.29 -9.64
CA ALA A 119 -13.72 15.24 -10.57
C ALA A 119 -13.01 13.89 -10.31
N GLN A 120 -11.74 13.90 -9.92
CA GLN A 120 -10.95 12.70 -9.65
C GLN A 120 -11.52 11.93 -8.43
N ILE A 121 -12.02 12.64 -7.43
CA ILE A 121 -12.62 12.04 -6.25
C ILE A 121 -14.03 11.53 -6.52
N ASP A 122 -14.81 12.25 -7.33
CA ASP A 122 -16.13 11.80 -7.74
C ASP A 122 -16.04 10.49 -8.55
N ASP A 123 -15.04 10.39 -9.42
CA ASP A 123 -14.76 9.18 -10.19
C ASP A 123 -14.32 8.03 -9.26
N ALA A 124 -13.42 8.29 -8.31
CA ALA A 124 -13.02 7.28 -7.33
C ALA A 124 -14.20 6.77 -6.51
N LYS A 125 -15.06 7.65 -6.02
CA LYS A 125 -16.30 7.27 -5.33
C LYS A 125 -17.23 6.46 -6.23
N THR A 126 -17.28 6.74 -7.52
CA THR A 126 -18.08 5.99 -8.49
C THR A 126 -17.55 4.56 -8.61
N HIS A 127 -16.23 4.37 -8.70
CA HIS A 127 -15.61 3.03 -8.66
C HIS A 127 -15.96 2.28 -7.37
N ILE A 128 -15.79 2.91 -6.20
CA ILE A 128 -16.07 2.26 -4.91
C ILE A 128 -17.55 1.86 -4.80
N ARG A 129 -18.48 2.72 -5.19
CA ARG A 129 -19.91 2.40 -5.22
C ARG A 129 -20.23 1.24 -6.14
N TRP A 130 -19.64 1.23 -7.33
CA TRP A 130 -19.85 0.15 -8.30
C TRP A 130 -19.30 -1.18 -7.79
N VAL A 131 -18.08 -1.22 -7.24
CA VAL A 131 -17.47 -2.42 -6.65
C VAL A 131 -18.36 -2.97 -5.54
N ARG A 132 -18.86 -2.11 -4.66
CA ARG A 132 -19.76 -2.52 -3.56
C ARG A 132 -21.07 -3.06 -4.07
N ALA A 133 -21.69 -2.40 -5.04
CA ALA A 133 -22.95 -2.85 -5.63
C ALA A 133 -22.82 -4.19 -6.39
N ASN A 134 -21.63 -4.49 -6.92
CA ASN A 134 -21.33 -5.71 -7.66
C ASN A 134 -20.53 -6.74 -6.84
N ALA A 135 -20.53 -6.64 -5.51
CA ALA A 135 -19.76 -7.50 -4.62
C ALA A 135 -20.03 -9.00 -4.84
N GLY A 136 -21.29 -9.38 -5.11
CA GLY A 136 -21.68 -10.77 -5.42
C GLY A 136 -21.02 -11.28 -6.71
N MET A 137 -21.06 -10.49 -7.79
CA MET A 137 -20.43 -10.81 -9.07
C MET A 137 -18.90 -10.88 -8.95
N LEU A 138 -18.33 -10.00 -8.12
CA LEU A 138 -16.89 -9.96 -7.85
C LEU A 138 -16.43 -11.07 -6.89
N GLY A 139 -17.34 -11.73 -6.17
CA GLY A 139 -17.02 -12.75 -5.17
C GLY A 139 -16.39 -12.19 -3.89
N ILE A 140 -16.67 -10.95 -3.56
CA ILE A 140 -16.11 -10.25 -2.39
C ILE A 140 -17.17 -9.97 -1.30
N ASP A 141 -16.70 -9.60 -0.12
CA ASP A 141 -17.54 -8.99 0.92
C ASP A 141 -17.65 -7.48 0.63
N PRO A 142 -18.87 -6.89 0.55
CA PRO A 142 -19.06 -5.48 0.27
C PRO A 142 -18.46 -4.54 1.33
N ASN A 143 -18.13 -5.06 2.53
CA ASN A 143 -17.47 -4.32 3.60
C ASN A 143 -15.93 -4.46 3.54
N ARG A 144 -15.41 -5.31 2.66
CA ARG A 144 -13.96 -5.56 2.49
C ARG A 144 -13.46 -4.95 1.18
N ILE A 145 -13.48 -3.63 1.10
CA ILE A 145 -12.97 -2.86 -0.02
C ILE A 145 -11.85 -1.96 0.50
N ALA A 146 -10.66 -2.12 -0.05
CA ALA A 146 -9.54 -1.20 0.16
C ALA A 146 -9.34 -0.32 -1.08
N ILE A 147 -8.77 0.86 -0.85
CA ILE A 147 -8.33 1.76 -1.92
C ILE A 147 -6.80 1.77 -1.95
N VAL A 148 -6.25 1.72 -3.16
CA VAL A 148 -4.79 1.72 -3.40
C VAL A 148 -4.45 2.83 -4.36
N GLY A 149 -3.37 3.55 -4.13
CA GLY A 149 -2.98 4.59 -5.06
C GLY A 149 -1.49 4.90 -5.07
N HIS A 150 -1.02 5.30 -6.25
CA HIS A 150 0.38 5.57 -6.55
C HIS A 150 0.58 7.04 -6.88
N SER A 151 1.48 7.78 -6.20
CA SER A 151 1.76 9.20 -6.46
C SER A 151 0.49 10.07 -6.40
N ALA A 152 0.06 10.67 -7.50
CA ALA A 152 -1.23 11.36 -7.62
C ALA A 152 -2.42 10.45 -7.31
N GLY A 153 -2.37 9.17 -7.70
CA GLY A 153 -3.35 8.16 -7.28
C GLY A 153 -3.33 7.91 -5.76
N GLY A 154 -2.17 8.03 -5.13
CA GLY A 154 -2.02 8.00 -3.68
C GLY A 154 -2.76 9.13 -2.97
N HIS A 155 -2.74 10.32 -3.55
CA HIS A 155 -3.60 11.43 -3.11
C HIS A 155 -5.08 11.09 -3.24
N ILE A 156 -5.51 10.57 -4.42
CA ILE A 156 -6.90 10.17 -4.64
C ILE A 156 -7.33 9.12 -3.60
N ALA A 157 -6.48 8.13 -3.34
CA ALA A 157 -6.73 7.08 -2.35
C ALA A 157 -6.89 7.66 -0.95
N LEU A 158 -5.93 8.46 -0.49
CA LEU A 158 -5.96 9.07 0.84
C LEU A 158 -7.15 10.01 1.02
N TYR A 159 -7.42 10.86 0.03
CA TYR A 159 -8.56 11.78 0.11
C TYR A 159 -9.90 11.03 0.17
N THR A 160 -10.08 10.05 -0.73
CA THR A 160 -11.32 9.24 -0.78
C THR A 160 -11.50 8.43 0.51
N ALA A 161 -10.42 7.93 1.10
CA ALA A 161 -10.46 7.21 2.38
C ALA A 161 -10.97 8.09 3.54
N GLY A 162 -10.73 9.40 3.49
CA GLY A 162 -11.26 10.37 4.46
C GLY A 162 -12.76 10.69 4.29
N GLN A 163 -13.38 10.23 3.21
CA GLN A 163 -14.80 10.46 2.96
C GLN A 163 -15.65 9.37 3.63
N THR A 164 -16.52 9.75 4.55
CA THR A 164 -17.31 8.79 5.35
C THR A 164 -18.27 7.94 4.51
N ASP A 165 -18.72 8.45 3.37
CA ASP A 165 -19.59 7.73 2.44
C ASP A 165 -18.85 6.66 1.60
N ALA A 166 -17.53 6.69 1.57
CA ALA A 166 -16.74 5.66 0.91
C ALA A 166 -16.71 4.34 1.68
N ALA A 167 -16.78 4.37 3.01
CA ALA A 167 -16.83 3.22 3.93
C ALA A 167 -15.78 2.15 3.57
N LEU A 168 -14.51 2.56 3.47
CA LEU A 168 -13.39 1.71 3.08
C LEU A 168 -12.83 0.95 4.29
N ALA A 169 -12.40 -0.29 4.06
CA ALA A 169 -11.77 -1.13 5.09
C ALA A 169 -10.30 -0.76 5.32
N ALA A 170 -9.57 -0.39 4.27
CA ALA A 170 -8.17 -0.01 4.34
C ALA A 170 -7.78 0.97 3.24
N CYS A 171 -6.64 1.65 3.43
CA CYS A 171 -5.98 2.47 2.44
C CYS A 171 -4.51 2.00 2.27
N VAL A 172 -4.05 1.91 1.03
CA VAL A 172 -2.67 1.59 0.67
C VAL A 172 -2.13 2.73 -0.19
N ALA A 173 -1.08 3.39 0.26
CA ALA A 173 -0.57 4.58 -0.41
C ALA A 173 0.92 4.44 -0.76
N PHE A 174 1.23 4.50 -2.04
CA PHE A 174 2.60 4.46 -2.56
C PHE A 174 3.07 5.89 -2.84
N TYR A 175 4.16 6.32 -2.17
CA TYR A 175 4.77 7.65 -2.34
C TYR A 175 3.73 8.75 -2.60
N PRO A 176 2.72 8.89 -1.69
CA PRO A 176 1.53 9.67 -1.97
C PRO A 176 1.80 11.17 -1.93
N GLN A 177 1.12 11.91 -2.79
CA GLN A 177 1.00 13.34 -2.66
C GLN A 177 0.05 13.68 -1.50
N THR A 178 0.56 14.26 -0.43
CA THR A 178 -0.23 14.59 0.77
C THR A 178 -0.66 16.05 0.85
N ASP A 179 0.03 16.94 0.12
CA ASP A 179 -0.29 18.35 -0.06
C ASP A 179 -0.29 18.68 -1.55
N VAL A 180 -1.37 19.25 -2.06
CA VAL A 180 -1.52 19.54 -3.50
C VAL A 180 -0.97 20.90 -3.92
N ARG A 181 -0.34 21.65 -3.02
CA ARG A 181 0.13 23.02 -3.30
C ARG A 181 0.97 23.11 -4.58
N ASN A 182 1.91 22.18 -4.77
CA ASN A 182 2.76 22.16 -5.96
C ASN A 182 2.00 21.73 -7.23
N ASN A 183 0.92 21.00 -7.09
CA ASN A 183 0.08 20.53 -8.20
C ASN A 183 -1.21 21.34 -8.36
N ALA A 184 -1.44 22.34 -7.52
CA ALA A 184 -2.63 23.18 -7.56
C ALA A 184 -2.92 23.77 -8.97
N PRO A 185 -1.94 24.27 -9.73
CA PRO A 185 -2.18 24.80 -11.07
C PRO A 185 -2.69 23.75 -12.05
N VAL A 186 -2.36 22.48 -11.83
CA VAL A 186 -2.78 21.36 -12.68
C VAL A 186 -4.13 20.80 -12.23
N LEU A 187 -4.32 20.63 -10.93
CA LEU A 187 -5.46 19.93 -10.36
C LEU A 187 -6.66 20.84 -10.10
N LEU A 188 -6.42 22.00 -9.48
CA LEU A 188 -7.48 22.91 -9.03
C LEU A 188 -7.93 23.87 -10.13
N PRO A 189 -9.14 24.46 -10.00
CA PRO A 189 -9.57 25.55 -10.86
C PRO A 189 -8.58 26.73 -10.81
N PRO A 190 -8.41 27.49 -11.90
CA PRO A 190 -7.60 28.70 -11.90
C PRO A 190 -8.08 29.69 -10.85
N GLY A 191 -7.14 30.27 -10.09
CA GLY A 191 -7.47 31.23 -9.03
C GLY A 191 -7.81 30.64 -7.67
N SER A 192 -7.70 29.30 -7.51
CA SER A 192 -7.84 28.64 -6.20
C SER A 192 -6.78 29.16 -5.22
N GLY A 193 -7.24 29.52 -4.03
CA GLY A 193 -6.40 30.02 -2.93
C GLY A 193 -6.03 28.95 -1.90
N ASP A 194 -5.43 29.37 -0.79
CA ASP A 194 -4.95 28.47 0.28
C ASP A 194 -6.06 27.62 0.89
N ALA A 195 -7.28 28.12 0.97
CA ALA A 195 -8.43 27.39 1.51
C ALA A 195 -8.82 26.21 0.62
N GLU A 196 -8.86 26.39 -0.70
CA GLU A 196 -9.14 25.35 -1.68
C GLU A 196 -8.00 24.32 -1.72
N ILE A 197 -6.74 24.78 -1.65
CA ILE A 197 -5.55 23.92 -1.57
C ILE A 197 -5.62 23.04 -0.32
N ALA A 198 -5.91 23.65 0.85
CA ALA A 198 -6.05 22.91 2.09
C ALA A 198 -7.19 21.88 2.02
N ASN A 199 -8.35 22.29 1.49
CA ASN A 199 -9.49 21.39 1.35
C ASN A 199 -9.22 20.23 0.37
N ALA A 200 -8.42 20.44 -0.66
CA ALA A 200 -8.04 19.41 -1.61
C ALA A 200 -6.90 18.51 -1.08
N SER A 201 -6.22 18.89 0.00
CA SER A 201 -5.10 18.12 0.56
C SER A 201 -5.60 17.02 1.50
N PRO A 202 -5.21 15.74 1.31
CA PRO A 202 -5.72 14.60 2.08
C PRO A 202 -5.53 14.72 3.59
N LEU A 203 -4.43 15.34 4.05
CA LEU A 203 -4.09 15.47 5.47
C LEU A 203 -5.22 16.11 6.29
N THR A 204 -5.98 17.06 5.71
CA THR A 204 -7.06 17.77 6.38
C THR A 204 -8.31 16.90 6.61
N HIS A 205 -8.37 15.73 5.97
CA HIS A 205 -9.50 14.80 6.05
C HIS A 205 -9.23 13.60 6.96
N ILE A 206 -8.03 13.51 7.54
CA ILE A 206 -7.67 12.44 8.48
C ILE A 206 -8.24 12.77 9.86
N LYS A 207 -9.08 11.86 10.38
CA LYS A 207 -9.77 12.00 11.67
C LYS A 207 -10.01 10.62 12.29
N PRO A 208 -10.38 10.53 13.57
CA PRO A 208 -10.76 9.25 14.17
C PRO A 208 -11.80 8.51 13.34
N GLY A 209 -11.58 7.22 13.10
CA GLY A 209 -12.41 6.38 12.22
C GLY A 209 -11.95 6.36 10.75
N TYR A 210 -10.87 7.03 10.42
CA TYR A 210 -10.19 6.84 9.13
C TYR A 210 -9.71 5.38 9.00
N PRO A 211 -9.77 4.75 7.81
CA PRO A 211 -9.41 3.35 7.64
C PRO A 211 -7.93 3.07 7.94
N ALA A 212 -7.64 1.84 8.39
CA ALA A 212 -6.26 1.37 8.57
C ALA A 212 -5.43 1.61 7.31
N THR A 213 -4.21 2.13 7.48
CA THR A 213 -3.42 2.65 6.35
C THR A 213 -2.00 2.10 6.34
N VAL A 214 -1.56 1.56 5.21
CA VAL A 214 -0.15 1.23 4.96
C VAL A 214 0.43 2.14 3.88
N ILE A 215 1.66 2.61 4.10
CA ILE A 215 2.34 3.60 3.26
C ILE A 215 3.69 3.00 2.82
N PHE A 216 4.04 3.20 1.55
CA PHE A 216 5.33 2.81 0.98
C PHE A 216 6.04 4.01 0.38
N HIS A 217 7.36 4.19 0.66
CA HIS A 217 8.11 5.32 0.11
C HIS A 217 9.58 4.98 -0.12
N GLY A 218 10.13 5.43 -1.24
CA GLY A 218 11.56 5.36 -1.52
C GLY A 218 12.31 6.55 -0.91
N LEU A 219 13.40 6.30 -0.17
CA LEU A 219 14.16 7.37 0.51
C LEU A 219 14.99 8.26 -0.42
N SER A 220 15.09 7.91 -1.72
CA SER A 220 15.72 8.75 -2.74
C SER A 220 14.68 9.38 -3.70
N ASP A 221 13.42 9.47 -3.28
CA ASP A 221 12.37 10.12 -4.05
C ASP A 221 12.56 11.63 -4.05
N VAL A 222 12.86 12.19 -5.23
CA VAL A 222 13.01 13.63 -5.47
C VAL A 222 11.77 14.27 -6.09
N THR A 223 10.77 13.46 -6.45
CA THR A 223 9.49 13.93 -7.01
C THR A 223 8.52 14.30 -5.88
N ILE A 224 8.35 13.40 -4.94
CA ILE A 224 7.62 13.62 -3.69
C ILE A 224 8.56 13.25 -2.54
N PRO A 225 9.07 14.22 -1.78
CA PRO A 225 9.99 13.94 -0.69
C PRO A 225 9.40 12.99 0.36
N PRO A 226 10.18 12.00 0.88
CA PRO A 226 9.70 10.99 1.83
C PRO A 226 9.14 11.57 3.13
N GLU A 227 9.51 12.80 3.48
CA GLU A 227 8.97 13.56 4.62
C GLU A 227 7.45 13.74 4.52
N ASN A 228 6.87 13.72 3.31
CA ASN A 228 5.42 13.71 3.12
C ASN A 228 4.78 12.48 3.77
N SER A 229 5.37 11.30 3.60
CA SER A 229 4.88 10.05 4.19
C SER A 229 5.16 9.95 5.69
N GLU A 230 6.27 10.51 6.15
CA GLU A 230 6.58 10.61 7.59
C GLU A 230 5.56 11.49 8.31
N HIS A 231 5.26 12.66 7.75
CA HIS A 231 4.23 13.56 8.26
C HIS A 231 2.83 12.92 8.21
N LEU A 232 2.49 12.24 7.10
CA LEU A 232 1.24 11.49 6.99
C LEU A 232 1.12 10.44 8.11
N LEU A 233 2.17 9.66 8.37
CA LEU A 233 2.18 8.68 9.45
C LEU A 233 1.95 9.33 10.82
N GLN A 234 2.57 10.50 11.07
CA GLN A 234 2.36 11.25 12.30
C GLN A 234 0.90 11.66 12.46
N VAL A 235 0.27 12.25 11.43
CA VAL A 235 -1.13 12.68 11.45
C VAL A 235 -2.08 11.49 11.68
N LEU A 236 -1.83 10.36 11.03
CA LEU A 236 -2.61 9.13 11.23
C LEU A 236 -2.53 8.64 12.68
N ARG A 237 -1.33 8.64 13.28
CA ARG A 237 -1.11 8.25 14.68
C ARG A 237 -1.81 9.18 15.66
N GLU A 238 -1.77 10.49 15.43
CA GLU A 238 -2.48 11.49 16.24
C GLU A 238 -3.99 11.28 16.19
N ALA A 239 -4.52 10.87 15.02
CA ALA A 239 -5.92 10.48 14.83
C ALA A 239 -6.24 9.06 15.38
N LYS A 240 -5.25 8.33 15.95
CA LYS A 240 -5.38 6.95 16.46
C LYS A 240 -5.79 5.95 15.38
N VAL A 241 -5.37 6.18 14.16
CA VAL A 241 -5.57 5.27 13.03
C VAL A 241 -4.45 4.22 13.03
N PRO A 242 -4.76 2.91 12.89
CA PRO A 242 -3.74 1.90 12.65
C PRO A 242 -2.97 2.23 11.36
N ALA A 243 -1.65 2.49 11.48
CA ALA A 243 -0.87 2.91 10.32
C ALA A 243 0.56 2.38 10.36
N GLU A 244 1.09 2.04 9.19
CA GLU A 244 2.48 1.61 8.97
C GLU A 244 3.10 2.39 7.82
N LEU A 245 4.40 2.68 7.94
CA LEU A 245 5.22 3.24 6.88
C LEU A 245 6.42 2.31 6.63
N HIS A 246 6.55 1.83 5.40
CA HIS A 246 7.69 1.06 4.91
C HIS A 246 8.53 1.92 3.97
N THR A 247 9.80 2.09 4.30
CA THR A 247 10.74 2.89 3.50
C THR A 247 11.85 2.03 2.91
N PHE A 248 12.32 2.41 1.72
CA PHE A 248 13.36 1.68 0.98
C PHE A 248 14.55 2.59 0.71
N GLN A 249 15.73 2.22 1.26
CA GLN A 249 16.96 3.01 1.12
C GLN A 249 17.45 3.03 -0.34
N GLY A 250 17.79 4.22 -0.84
CA GLY A 250 18.37 4.40 -2.16
C GLY A 250 17.37 4.25 -3.34
N VAL A 251 16.09 4.20 -3.06
CA VAL A 251 15.03 3.89 -4.03
C VAL A 251 14.28 5.17 -4.42
N PRO A 252 14.08 5.43 -5.74
CA PRO A 252 13.44 6.65 -6.25
C PRO A 252 11.91 6.56 -6.26
N HIS A 253 11.25 7.57 -6.86
CA HIS A 253 9.82 7.56 -7.19
C HIS A 253 9.46 6.42 -8.15
N GLU A 254 8.22 5.91 -8.10
CA GLU A 254 7.71 4.84 -8.98
C GLU A 254 8.49 3.51 -8.89
N PHE A 255 9.15 3.27 -7.75
CA PHE A 255 10.01 2.10 -7.55
C PHE A 255 9.28 0.75 -7.64
N ASP A 256 8.00 0.73 -7.36
CA ASP A 256 7.14 -0.46 -7.41
C ASP A 256 6.75 -0.88 -8.85
N GLU A 257 7.24 -0.17 -9.88
CA GLU A 257 7.25 -0.65 -11.25
C GLU A 257 8.29 -1.77 -11.45
N HIS A 258 9.33 -1.83 -10.59
CA HIS A 258 10.29 -2.93 -10.58
C HIS A 258 9.69 -4.18 -9.92
N PRO A 259 9.76 -5.35 -10.56
CA PRO A 259 9.10 -6.58 -10.08
C PRO A 259 9.46 -6.97 -8.65
N GLU A 260 10.72 -6.77 -8.21
CA GLU A 260 11.17 -7.08 -6.86
C GLU A 260 10.48 -6.25 -5.78
N PHE A 261 10.22 -4.96 -6.07
CA PHE A 261 9.51 -4.08 -5.15
C PHE A 261 8.00 -4.28 -5.23
N ALA A 262 7.45 -4.53 -6.43
CA ALA A 262 6.04 -4.89 -6.58
C ALA A 262 5.70 -6.12 -5.73
N GLU A 263 6.54 -7.16 -5.78
CA GLU A 263 6.37 -8.39 -5.01
C GLU A 263 6.52 -8.16 -3.50
N SER A 264 7.57 -7.43 -3.09
CA SER A 264 7.83 -7.10 -1.69
C SER A 264 6.71 -6.24 -1.08
N CYS A 265 6.25 -5.22 -1.79
CA CYS A 265 5.15 -4.36 -1.35
C CYS A 265 3.82 -5.12 -1.30
N ALA A 266 3.58 -6.04 -2.26
CA ALA A 266 2.40 -6.89 -2.24
C ALA A 266 2.41 -7.84 -1.02
N ALA A 267 3.57 -8.40 -0.65
CA ALA A 267 3.70 -9.24 0.53
C ALA A 267 3.46 -8.45 1.83
N LEU A 268 4.00 -7.24 1.94
CA LEU A 268 3.78 -6.36 3.08
C LEU A 268 2.33 -5.86 3.16
N THR A 269 1.72 -5.54 2.03
CA THR A 269 0.30 -5.17 1.95
C THR A 269 -0.59 -6.34 2.40
N ASP A 270 -0.32 -7.55 1.92
CA ASP A 270 -1.03 -8.76 2.32
C ASP A 270 -0.91 -9.00 3.83
N PHE A 271 0.32 -8.93 4.37
CA PHE A 271 0.55 -9.08 5.81
C PHE A 271 -0.19 -8.03 6.65
N PHE A 272 -0.25 -6.79 6.18
CA PHE A 272 -1.01 -5.72 6.83
C PHE A 272 -2.52 -6.00 6.82
N LEU A 273 -3.09 -6.30 5.63
CA LEU A 273 -4.52 -6.54 5.46
C LEU A 273 -4.99 -7.80 6.21
N GLU A 274 -4.15 -8.85 6.26
CA GLU A 274 -4.45 -10.07 7.02
C GLU A 274 -4.65 -9.80 8.51
N ARG A 275 -3.80 -9.00 9.14
CA ARG A 275 -3.85 -8.77 10.57
C ARG A 275 -4.71 -7.59 11.02
N GLU A 276 -5.00 -6.63 10.14
CA GLU A 276 -5.84 -5.48 10.49
C GLU A 276 -7.30 -5.66 10.04
N ILE A 277 -7.55 -6.38 8.93
CA ILE A 277 -8.87 -6.43 8.26
C ILE A 277 -9.44 -7.85 8.20
N LEU A 278 -8.68 -8.82 7.69
CA LEU A 278 -9.21 -10.16 7.42
C LEU A 278 -9.28 -11.02 8.69
N HIS A 279 -8.23 -10.97 9.49
CA HIS A 279 -8.09 -11.69 10.76
C HIS A 279 -7.47 -10.79 11.82
N PRO A 280 -8.22 -9.78 12.32
CA PRO A 280 -7.68 -8.79 13.27
C PRO A 280 -7.02 -9.44 14.49
N ARG A 281 -5.81 -8.99 14.81
CA ARG A 281 -5.01 -9.54 15.90
C ARG A 281 -4.58 -8.45 16.87
N THR A 282 -4.58 -8.78 18.16
CA THR A 282 -4.00 -7.94 19.20
C THR A 282 -2.68 -8.56 19.66
N TYR A 283 -1.67 -7.72 19.84
CA TYR A 283 -0.36 -8.14 20.32
C TYR A 283 -0.19 -7.64 21.76
N PRO A 284 -0.26 -8.53 22.77
CA PRO A 284 -0.05 -8.13 24.16
C PRO A 284 1.38 -7.61 24.34
N PRO A 285 1.60 -6.68 25.29
CA PRO A 285 2.93 -6.22 25.64
C PRO A 285 3.82 -7.41 26.02
N PHE A 286 5.07 -7.37 25.59
CA PHE A 286 6.05 -8.38 25.99
C PHE A 286 6.24 -8.32 27.52
N ALA A 287 5.83 -9.36 28.25
CA ALA A 287 6.04 -9.39 29.69
C ALA A 287 7.55 -9.53 29.97
N PRO A 288 8.18 -8.61 30.71
CA PRO A 288 9.56 -8.76 31.10
C PRO A 288 9.74 -10.07 31.87
N GLY A 289 10.49 -11.03 31.35
CA GLY A 289 10.75 -12.33 31.96
C GLY A 289 10.00 -13.54 31.38
N ALA A 290 8.99 -13.39 30.57
CA ALA A 290 8.24 -14.52 29.99
C ALA A 290 8.97 -15.28 28.85
N GLY A 291 10.24 -15.01 28.60
CA GLY A 291 10.98 -15.54 27.43
C GLY A 291 12.32 -16.20 27.74
N ARG A 292 12.61 -16.67 28.94
CA ARG A 292 13.90 -17.35 29.29
C ARG A 292 13.75 -18.64 30.07
N GLU A 293 12.78 -19.44 29.79
CA GLU A 293 12.93 -20.88 29.96
C GLU A 293 13.47 -21.47 28.66
N ARG A 294 14.74 -21.18 28.38
CA ARG A 294 15.54 -22.08 27.54
C ARG A 294 15.73 -23.32 28.37
N GLY A 295 15.15 -24.43 27.96
CA GLY A 295 15.27 -25.70 28.59
C GLY A 295 16.70 -25.95 29.06
N ALA A 296 16.89 -26.02 30.36
CA ALA A 296 17.95 -26.74 30.99
C ALA A 296 17.40 -28.16 31.21
N ALA A 297 17.81 -29.07 30.36
CA ALA A 297 18.02 -30.50 30.62
C ALA A 297 18.60 -31.13 29.34
#